data_4a54089a09ca0830500f19cbdf6c4be5
#
_entry.id   4a54089a09ca0830500f19cbdf6c4be5
#
_cell.length_a   1.000
_cell.length_b   1.000
_cell.length_c   1.000
_cell.angle_alpha   90.00
_cell.angle_beta   90.00
_cell.angle_gamma   90.00
#
_symmetry.space_group_name_H-M   'P 1'
#
loop_
_entity.id
_entity.type
_entity.pdbx_description
1 polymer ?
#
loop_
_entity_poly.entity_id
_entity_poly.type
_entity_poly.pdbx_seq_one_letter_code
_entity_poly.pdbx_strand_id
1 'polypeptide(L)'
;MAQLASKTNDPAAADAAIDRGHLAHMTFGDRSLERELLELFDRQASMLMVRMRAGGVAAVAPLAHTLKGSASGVGAGRVARAAEAAELAAGSGASECSQAVDRLAQAVDEARALIAELLRAG
;
A
#
# COMPACT_ATOMS: atom_id res chain seq x y z
N MET A 1 -15.55 21.65 -16.37
CA MET A 1 -15.83 20.48 -17.11
C MET A 1 -14.75 19.49 -17.03
N ALA A 2 -13.65 19.72 -17.71
CA ALA A 2 -12.55 18.79 -17.70
C ALA A 2 -12.07 18.51 -16.29
N GLN A 3 -12.27 19.42 -15.38
CA GLN A 3 -11.85 19.25 -14.01
C GLN A 3 -12.51 18.10 -13.31
N LEU A 4 -13.79 17.86 -13.57
CA LEU A 4 -14.47 16.76 -12.90
C LEU A 4 -13.89 15.42 -13.30
N ALA A 5 -13.62 15.25 -14.59
CA ALA A 5 -12.98 14.04 -15.06
C ALA A 5 -11.57 13.92 -14.51
N SER A 6 -10.84 15.03 -14.45
CA SER A 6 -9.50 15.03 -13.89
C SER A 6 -9.45 14.57 -12.44
N LYS A 7 -10.42 15.00 -11.66
CA LYS A 7 -10.48 14.59 -10.27
C LYS A 7 -10.62 13.09 -10.12
N THR A 8 -11.47 12.50 -10.94
CA THR A 8 -11.73 11.08 -10.88
C THR A 8 -10.52 10.25 -11.31
N ASN A 9 -9.77 10.75 -12.30
CA ASN A 9 -8.66 10.05 -12.90
C ASN A 9 -7.32 10.71 -12.64
N ASP A 10 -7.23 11.49 -11.56
CA ASP A 10 -6.02 12.23 -11.23
C ASP A 10 -4.87 11.26 -10.94
N PRO A 11 -3.80 11.29 -11.74
CA PRO A 11 -2.65 10.44 -11.47
C PRO A 11 -1.99 10.71 -10.13
N ALA A 12 -2.09 11.94 -9.63
CA ALA A 12 -1.53 12.27 -8.32
C ALA A 12 -2.28 11.55 -7.22
N ALA A 13 -3.60 11.40 -7.34
CA ALA A 13 -4.39 10.66 -6.35
C ALA A 13 -4.04 9.18 -6.38
N ALA A 14 -3.88 8.62 -7.59
CA ALA A 14 -3.51 7.21 -7.74
C ALA A 14 -2.12 6.94 -7.20
N ASP A 15 -1.22 7.95 -7.26
CA ASP A 15 0.17 7.84 -6.81
C ASP A 15 0.37 8.26 -5.37
N ALA A 16 -0.65 8.76 -4.72
CA ALA A 16 -0.52 9.20 -3.34
C ALA A 16 -0.25 8.00 -2.42
N ALA A 17 0.37 8.28 -1.27
CA ALA A 17 0.58 7.24 -0.27
C ALA A 17 -0.74 6.63 0.18
N ILE A 18 -1.78 7.46 0.36
CA ILE A 18 -3.15 7.01 0.62
C ILE A 18 -4.08 7.88 -0.23
N ASP A 19 -4.91 7.23 -1.02
CA ASP A 19 -5.96 7.90 -1.79
C ASP A 19 -7.18 8.04 -0.88
N ARG A 20 -7.33 9.22 -0.28
CA ARG A 20 -8.37 9.45 0.70
C ARG A 20 -9.76 9.41 0.09
N GLY A 21 -9.88 9.80 -1.19
CA GLY A 21 -11.16 9.71 -1.90
C GLY A 21 -11.61 8.26 -2.06
N HIS A 22 -10.67 7.40 -2.44
CA HIS A 22 -10.96 5.97 -2.54
C HIS A 22 -11.35 5.39 -1.19
N LEU A 23 -10.61 5.75 -0.15
CA LEU A 23 -10.89 5.25 1.20
C LEU A 23 -12.28 5.70 1.66
N ALA A 24 -12.63 6.96 1.43
CA ALA A 24 -13.95 7.48 1.79
C ALA A 24 -15.05 6.74 1.03
N HIS A 25 -14.81 6.45 -0.25
CA HIS A 25 -15.77 5.72 -1.05
C HIS A 25 -15.99 4.31 -0.50
N MET A 26 -14.91 3.62 -0.16
CA MET A 26 -14.97 2.25 0.35
C MET A 26 -15.66 2.14 1.70
N THR A 27 -15.64 3.21 2.49
CA THR A 27 -16.19 3.22 3.84
C THR A 27 -17.51 3.99 3.91
N PHE A 28 -18.03 4.42 2.77
CA PHE A 28 -19.28 5.22 2.70
C PHE A 28 -19.18 6.49 3.55
N GLY A 29 -17.99 7.03 3.69
CA GLY A 29 -17.77 8.23 4.48
C GLY A 29 -17.78 8.02 5.99
N ASP A 30 -17.85 6.78 6.44
CA ASP A 30 -17.85 6.47 7.87
C ASP A 30 -16.44 6.61 8.41
N ARG A 31 -16.20 7.65 9.21
CA ARG A 31 -14.87 7.94 9.74
C ARG A 31 -14.36 6.88 10.69
N SER A 32 -15.23 6.30 11.48
CA SER A 32 -14.84 5.22 12.40
C SER A 32 -14.32 4.02 11.61
N LEU A 33 -15.02 3.67 10.54
CA LEU A 33 -14.61 2.57 9.69
C LEU A 33 -13.31 2.89 8.96
N GLU A 34 -13.13 4.15 8.51
CA GLU A 34 -11.86 4.56 7.90
C GLU A 34 -10.70 4.35 8.85
N ARG A 35 -10.85 4.76 10.10
CA ARG A 35 -9.81 4.60 11.10
C ARG A 35 -9.48 3.14 11.33
N GLU A 36 -10.50 2.30 11.44
CA GLU A 36 -10.30 0.87 11.64
C GLU A 36 -9.55 0.23 10.49
N LEU A 37 -9.91 0.61 9.26
CA LEU A 37 -9.24 0.07 8.08
C LEU A 37 -7.78 0.51 8.01
N LEU A 38 -7.52 1.78 8.34
CA LEU A 38 -6.15 2.28 8.35
C LEU A 38 -5.29 1.59 9.40
N GLU A 39 -5.85 1.40 10.60
CA GLU A 39 -5.15 0.70 11.66
C GLU A 39 -4.85 -0.74 11.29
N LEU A 40 -5.83 -1.40 10.70
CA LEU A 40 -5.65 -2.78 10.26
C LEU A 40 -4.58 -2.89 9.19
N PHE A 41 -4.62 -2.00 8.19
CA PHE A 41 -3.62 -2.01 7.13
C PHE A 41 -2.22 -1.75 7.69
N ASP A 42 -2.11 -0.80 8.62
CA ASP A 42 -0.82 -0.49 9.24
C ASP A 42 -0.18 -1.72 9.89
N ARG A 43 -0.97 -2.45 10.67
CA ARG A 43 -0.48 -3.66 11.33
C ARG A 43 -0.15 -4.76 10.34
N GLN A 44 -1.02 -4.95 9.36
CA GLN A 44 -0.85 -5.99 8.36
C GLN A 44 0.38 -5.74 7.50
N ALA A 45 0.56 -4.51 7.05
CA ALA A 45 1.70 -4.17 6.19
C ALA A 45 3.02 -4.38 6.94
N SER A 46 3.06 -3.96 8.20
CA SER A 46 4.25 -4.16 9.03
C SER A 46 4.58 -5.63 9.18
N MET A 47 3.57 -6.44 9.51
CA MET A 47 3.77 -7.87 9.70
C MET A 47 4.22 -8.55 8.41
N LEU A 48 3.60 -8.20 7.29
CA LEU A 48 3.97 -8.81 6.01
C LEU A 48 5.40 -8.47 5.62
N MET A 49 5.84 -7.23 5.88
CA MET A 49 7.22 -6.85 5.58
C MET A 49 8.22 -7.64 6.42
N VAL A 50 7.94 -7.82 7.70
CA VAL A 50 8.81 -8.63 8.57
C VAL A 50 8.92 -10.05 8.05
N ARG A 51 7.79 -10.65 7.70
CA ARG A 51 7.78 -12.03 7.19
C ARG A 51 8.47 -12.15 5.85
N MET A 52 8.31 -11.15 5.00
CA MET A 52 8.93 -11.14 3.68
C MET A 52 10.44 -11.12 3.79
N ARG A 53 10.97 -10.30 4.69
CA ARG A 53 12.42 -10.23 4.89
C ARG A 53 12.99 -11.47 5.57
N ALA A 54 12.22 -12.08 6.46
CA ALA A 54 12.68 -13.27 7.17
C ALA A 54 12.64 -14.52 6.32
N GLY A 55 11.73 -14.59 5.36
CA GLY A 55 11.46 -15.83 4.62
C GLY A 55 12.29 -16.05 3.36
N GLY A 56 13.10 -15.08 2.98
CA GLY A 56 13.92 -15.19 1.77
C GLY A 56 13.11 -15.03 0.48
N VAL A 57 13.77 -15.25 -0.66
CA VAL A 57 13.18 -14.99 -1.97
C VAL A 57 11.87 -15.74 -2.17
N ALA A 58 11.80 -16.99 -1.73
CA ALA A 58 10.61 -17.82 -1.95
C ALA A 58 9.37 -17.26 -1.24
N ALA A 59 9.56 -16.49 -0.17
CA ALA A 59 8.45 -15.92 0.57
C ALA A 59 7.91 -14.64 -0.05
N VAL A 60 8.68 -14.01 -0.94
CA VAL A 60 8.33 -12.65 -1.41
C VAL A 60 7.07 -12.64 -2.25
N ALA A 61 6.97 -13.51 -3.25
CA ALA A 61 5.84 -13.44 -4.18
C ALA A 61 4.48 -13.58 -3.50
N PRO A 62 4.24 -14.61 -2.67
CA PRO A 62 2.92 -14.74 -2.04
C PRO A 62 2.63 -13.63 -1.04
N LEU A 63 3.63 -13.18 -0.27
CA LEU A 63 3.41 -12.12 0.70
C LEU A 63 3.20 -10.77 0.03
N ALA A 64 3.95 -10.49 -1.04
CA ALA A 64 3.77 -9.27 -1.82
C ALA A 64 2.40 -9.25 -2.49
N HIS A 65 1.94 -10.40 -2.98
CA HIS A 65 0.62 -10.50 -3.58
C HIS A 65 -0.47 -10.14 -2.56
N THR A 66 -0.37 -10.67 -1.35
CA THR A 66 -1.32 -10.36 -0.28
C THR A 66 -1.30 -8.87 0.05
N LEU A 67 -0.11 -8.30 0.17
CA LEU A 67 0.04 -6.89 0.49
C LEU A 67 -0.54 -6.00 -0.62
N LYS A 68 -0.34 -6.39 -1.87
CA LYS A 68 -0.91 -5.66 -3.01
C LYS A 68 -2.43 -5.55 -2.88
N GLY A 69 -3.10 -6.66 -2.58
CA GLY A 69 -4.54 -6.67 -2.42
C GLY A 69 -5.01 -5.77 -1.29
N SER A 70 -4.36 -5.87 -0.14
CA SER A 70 -4.70 -5.05 1.02
C SER A 70 -4.48 -3.56 0.75
N ALA A 71 -3.36 -3.24 0.10
CA ALA A 71 -3.03 -1.85 -0.23
C ALA A 71 -4.04 -1.26 -1.19
N SER A 72 -4.44 -2.02 -2.21
CA SER A 72 -5.45 -1.55 -3.16
C SER A 72 -6.77 -1.28 -2.44
N GLY A 73 -7.12 -2.11 -1.47
CA GLY A 73 -8.37 -1.96 -0.73
C GLY A 73 -8.46 -0.65 0.06
N VAL A 74 -7.35 -0.18 0.61
CA VAL A 74 -7.35 1.06 1.41
C VAL A 74 -6.86 2.28 0.61
N GLY A 75 -6.59 2.12 -0.67
CA GLY A 75 -6.15 3.24 -1.48
C GLY A 75 -4.66 3.56 -1.35
N ALA A 76 -3.86 2.61 -0.88
CA ALA A 76 -2.41 2.79 -0.78
C ALA A 76 -1.75 2.42 -2.11
N GLY A 77 -1.93 3.29 -3.11
CA GLY A 77 -1.53 3.01 -4.48
C GLY A 77 -0.05 2.75 -4.69
N ARG A 78 0.80 3.53 -4.00
CA ARG A 78 2.25 3.32 -4.11
C ARG A 78 2.66 1.97 -3.55
N VAL A 79 2.09 1.58 -2.42
CA VAL A 79 2.37 0.26 -1.84
C VAL A 79 1.90 -0.83 -2.79
N ALA A 80 0.70 -0.68 -3.34
CA ALA A 80 0.15 -1.68 -4.26
C ALA A 80 1.07 -1.89 -5.46
N ARG A 81 1.56 -0.80 -6.06
CA ARG A 81 2.44 -0.92 -7.22
C ARG A 81 3.81 -1.46 -6.85
N ALA A 82 4.37 -1.04 -5.73
CA ALA A 82 5.65 -1.57 -5.28
C ALA A 82 5.54 -3.05 -4.91
N ALA A 83 4.41 -3.46 -4.35
CA ALA A 83 4.17 -4.86 -4.04
C ALA A 83 4.07 -5.70 -5.32
N GLU A 84 3.40 -5.18 -6.34
CA GLU A 84 3.33 -5.87 -7.62
C GLU A 84 4.72 -6.02 -8.23
N ALA A 85 5.53 -4.98 -8.17
CA ALA A 85 6.90 -5.03 -8.66
C ALA A 85 7.73 -6.08 -7.90
N ALA A 86 7.55 -6.17 -6.59
CA ALA A 86 8.26 -7.16 -5.79
C ALA A 86 7.82 -8.58 -6.13
N GLU A 87 6.52 -8.75 -6.36
CA GLU A 87 5.98 -10.05 -6.76
C GLU A 87 6.63 -10.53 -8.06
N LEU A 88 6.74 -9.64 -9.03
CA LEU A 88 7.35 -9.96 -10.32
C LEU A 88 8.85 -10.17 -10.17
N ALA A 89 9.53 -9.34 -9.39
CA ALA A 89 10.98 -9.41 -9.24
C ALA A 89 11.42 -10.68 -8.51
N ALA A 90 10.53 -11.31 -7.76
CA ALA A 90 10.85 -12.54 -7.07
C ALA A 90 11.26 -13.66 -8.03
N GLY A 91 10.83 -13.59 -9.28
CA GLY A 91 11.21 -14.55 -10.30
C GLY A 91 12.43 -14.14 -11.12
N SER A 92 13.01 -12.97 -10.85
CA SER A 92 14.06 -12.40 -11.69
C SER A 92 15.46 -12.50 -11.09
N GLY A 93 15.60 -13.09 -9.91
CA GLY A 93 16.90 -13.24 -9.25
C GLY A 93 16.94 -12.55 -7.91
N ALA A 94 17.89 -12.93 -7.09
CA ALA A 94 17.99 -12.47 -5.71
C ALA A 94 18.24 -10.97 -5.62
N SER A 95 19.07 -10.43 -6.51
CA SER A 95 19.40 -9.01 -6.47
C SER A 95 18.21 -8.13 -6.81
N GLU A 96 17.51 -8.46 -7.89
CA GLU A 96 16.32 -7.74 -8.30
C GLU A 96 15.23 -7.85 -7.25
N CYS A 97 15.08 -9.03 -6.68
CA CYS A 97 14.09 -9.25 -5.62
C CYS A 97 14.41 -8.38 -4.41
N SER A 98 15.65 -8.36 -3.97
CA SER A 98 16.07 -7.56 -2.82
C SER A 98 15.83 -6.08 -3.04
N GLN A 99 16.15 -5.57 -4.22
CA GLN A 99 15.94 -4.16 -4.55
C GLN A 99 14.45 -3.82 -4.56
N ALA A 100 13.63 -4.71 -5.11
CA ALA A 100 12.19 -4.46 -5.16
C ALA A 100 11.57 -4.49 -3.76
N VAL A 101 12.05 -5.37 -2.89
CA VAL A 101 11.59 -5.43 -1.49
C VAL A 101 11.99 -4.15 -0.75
N ASP A 102 13.20 -3.63 -1.02
CA ASP A 102 13.62 -2.37 -0.39
C ASP A 102 12.73 -1.20 -0.83
N ARG A 103 12.36 -1.12 -2.11
CA ARG A 103 11.44 -0.10 -2.58
C ARG A 103 10.06 -0.26 -1.97
N LEU A 104 9.62 -1.49 -1.83
CA LEU A 104 8.35 -1.77 -1.17
C LEU A 104 8.37 -1.32 0.29
N ALA A 105 9.47 -1.59 0.99
CA ALA A 105 9.61 -1.15 2.37
C ALA A 105 9.53 0.37 2.49
N GLN A 106 10.13 1.10 1.55
CA GLN A 106 10.03 2.55 1.54
C GLN A 106 8.59 3.02 1.34
N ALA A 107 7.87 2.40 0.41
CA ALA A 107 6.48 2.76 0.16
C ALA A 107 5.61 2.47 1.38
N VAL A 108 5.86 1.35 2.05
CA VAL A 108 5.13 0.99 3.27
C VAL A 108 5.42 2.00 4.38
N ASP A 109 6.69 2.39 4.54
CA ASP A 109 7.05 3.37 5.58
C ASP A 109 6.36 4.71 5.33
N GLU A 110 6.30 5.17 4.09
CA GLU A 110 5.61 6.40 3.73
C GLU A 110 4.12 6.32 4.04
N ALA A 111 3.49 5.21 3.67
CA ALA A 111 2.07 5.02 3.93
C ALA A 111 1.79 4.98 5.44
N ARG A 112 2.63 4.27 6.19
CA ARG A 112 2.45 4.17 7.63
C ARG A 112 2.63 5.50 8.34
N ALA A 113 3.57 6.32 7.88
CA ALA A 113 3.77 7.65 8.43
C ALA A 113 2.53 8.52 8.21
N LEU A 114 1.96 8.46 7.02
CA LEU A 114 0.74 9.22 6.73
C LEU A 114 -0.44 8.70 7.54
N ILE A 115 -0.57 7.37 7.67
CA ILE A 115 -1.63 6.79 8.48
C ILE A 115 -1.53 7.28 9.93
N ALA A 116 -0.32 7.31 10.49
CA ALA A 116 -0.13 7.81 11.85
C ALA A 116 -0.62 9.25 11.98
N GLU A 117 -0.34 10.10 10.98
CA GLU A 117 -0.84 11.47 10.98
C GLU A 117 -2.35 11.53 10.91
N LEU A 118 -2.94 10.74 10.03
CA LEU A 118 -4.39 10.74 9.86
C LEU A 118 -5.10 10.27 11.14
N LEU A 119 -4.53 9.28 11.82
CA LEU A 119 -5.11 8.77 13.05
C LEU A 119 -4.99 9.78 14.19
N ARG A 120 -3.91 10.55 14.22
CA ARG A 120 -3.76 11.60 15.23
C ARG A 120 -4.72 12.76 14.99
N ALA A 121 -4.93 13.11 13.73
CA ALA A 121 -5.79 14.22 13.36
C ALA A 121 -7.27 13.91 13.57
N GLY A 122 -7.61 12.66 13.45
CA GLY A 122 -9.00 12.26 13.54
C GLY A 122 -9.54 12.27 14.91
#